data_3c5c6b7017623b6167fcfe598a10814d
#
_entry.id   3c5c6b7017623b6167fcfe598a10814d
#
_cell.length_a   1.000
_cell.length_b   1.000
_cell.length_c   1.000
_cell.angle_alpha   90.00
_cell.angle_beta   90.00
_cell.angle_gamma   90.00
#
_symmetry.space_group_name_H-M   'P 1'
#
loop_
_entity.id
_entity.type
_entity.pdbx_description
1 polymer ?
#
loop_
_entity_poly.entity_id
_entity_poly.type
_entity_poly.pdbx_seq_one_letter_code
_entity_poly.pdbx_strand_id
1 'polypeptide(L)'
;MTSALSAIIPVFGVIGIGLIAKRLKIVPDSAWAAVNSFGYWLLYPAFLFSTVANADFSGAYTGKFLACLIIGFTLAAAWGLSLRLAVKNDGPAFTSVFQGSVRWNGFVILAAAPALYGAEGTALVALGFGPVVAFVNIISVSVLARWGDNDVKPTLKGACIEVIRNPLILASIAGVIANLSGLIHMLGYAAEAITLLGRAAMPIALVSVGAALSFRELTKAPRLMMLGVTSKLLVAPLLMLVVGHVMGLPPLLLAVAVGVSSMPSAPASYVLAREMGGDAPLMAGIVTATTLLALITIPFWHSLTL
;
A
#
# COMPACT_ATOMS: atom_id res chain seq x y z
N MET A 1 0.94 19.33 -12.58
CA MET A 1 1.01 19.46 -11.11
C MET A 1 -0.32 19.91 -10.47
N THR A 2 -0.99 20.96 -10.96
CA THR A 2 -2.26 21.45 -10.36
C THR A 2 -3.37 20.40 -10.38
N SER A 3 -3.53 19.64 -11.46
CA SER A 3 -4.54 18.56 -11.58
C SER A 3 -4.30 17.41 -10.59
N ALA A 4 -3.06 16.96 -10.46
CA ALA A 4 -2.72 15.91 -9.50
C ALA A 4 -2.90 16.38 -8.04
N LEU A 5 -2.54 17.63 -7.74
CA LEU A 5 -2.73 18.19 -6.42
C LEU A 5 -4.22 18.27 -6.06
N SER A 6 -5.07 18.74 -6.98
CA SER A 6 -6.53 18.79 -6.77
C SER A 6 -7.14 17.39 -6.56
N ALA A 7 -6.58 16.34 -7.18
CA ALA A 7 -7.03 14.96 -7.01
C ALA A 7 -6.68 14.39 -5.63
N ILE A 8 -5.52 14.74 -5.05
CA ILE A 8 -5.07 14.17 -3.80
C ILE A 8 -5.46 14.97 -2.55
N ILE A 9 -5.73 16.28 -2.66
CA ILE A 9 -6.15 17.12 -1.52
C ILE A 9 -7.36 16.52 -0.78
N PRO A 10 -8.43 16.07 -1.44
CA PRO A 10 -9.56 15.45 -0.73
C PRO A 10 -9.16 14.18 0.03
N VAL A 11 -8.30 13.35 -0.55
CA VAL A 11 -7.78 12.12 0.09
C VAL A 11 -7.03 12.46 1.37
N PHE A 12 -6.11 13.44 1.31
CA PHE A 12 -5.36 13.91 2.48
C PHE A 12 -6.25 14.68 3.48
N GLY A 13 -7.30 15.33 3.00
CA GLY A 13 -8.33 15.94 3.85
C GLY A 13 -9.02 14.89 4.73
N VAL A 14 -9.41 13.74 4.17
CA VAL A 14 -10.00 12.63 4.93
C VAL A 14 -8.99 12.02 5.91
N ILE A 15 -7.71 11.89 5.52
CA ILE A 15 -6.63 11.49 6.45
C ILE A 15 -6.53 12.49 7.61
N GLY A 16 -6.57 13.79 7.32
CA GLY A 16 -6.58 14.84 8.33
C GLY A 16 -7.77 14.76 9.29
N ILE A 17 -8.96 14.47 8.78
CA ILE A 17 -10.16 14.23 9.60
C ILE A 17 -9.92 13.04 10.55
N GLY A 18 -9.32 11.95 10.08
CA GLY A 18 -8.98 10.80 10.93
C GLY A 18 -8.04 11.15 12.08
N LEU A 19 -7.00 11.95 11.79
CA LEU A 19 -6.08 12.47 12.81
C LEU A 19 -6.81 13.33 13.85
N ILE A 20 -7.70 14.24 13.40
CA ILE A 20 -8.49 15.11 14.27
C ILE A 20 -9.45 14.28 15.12
N ALA A 21 -10.17 13.32 14.52
CA ALA A 21 -11.10 12.44 15.22
C ALA A 21 -10.44 11.66 16.35
N LYS A 22 -9.20 11.18 16.14
CA LYS A 22 -8.40 10.54 17.18
C LYS A 22 -7.99 11.52 18.28
N ARG A 23 -7.48 12.69 17.92
CA ARG A 23 -7.05 13.71 18.89
C ARG A 23 -8.20 14.23 19.77
N LEU A 24 -9.37 14.43 19.18
CA LEU A 24 -10.59 14.85 19.88
C LEU A 24 -11.30 13.69 20.58
N LYS A 25 -10.78 12.43 20.48
CA LYS A 25 -11.38 11.21 21.07
C LYS A 25 -12.85 11.02 20.64
N ILE A 26 -13.23 11.43 19.43
CA ILE A 26 -14.55 11.18 18.84
C ILE A 26 -14.80 9.66 18.76
N VAL A 27 -13.73 8.90 18.41
CA VAL A 27 -13.71 7.45 18.51
C VAL A 27 -12.73 7.08 19.63
N PRO A 28 -13.12 6.29 20.64
CA PRO A 28 -12.23 5.83 21.69
C PRO A 28 -11.00 5.11 21.12
N ASP A 29 -9.83 5.26 21.76
CA ASP A 29 -8.58 4.64 21.27
C ASP A 29 -8.70 3.12 21.12
N SER A 30 -9.46 2.46 22.00
CA SER A 30 -9.74 1.01 21.95
C SER A 30 -10.59 0.58 20.74
N ALA A 31 -11.41 1.47 20.18
CA ALA A 31 -12.33 1.13 19.08
C ALA A 31 -11.63 1.15 17.71
N TRP A 32 -10.48 1.81 17.57
CA TRP A 32 -9.76 1.86 16.27
C TRP A 32 -9.35 0.47 15.78
N ALA A 33 -9.02 -0.44 16.68
CA ALA A 33 -8.72 -1.82 16.29
C ALA A 33 -9.94 -2.51 15.67
N ALA A 34 -11.14 -2.30 16.23
CA ALA A 34 -12.38 -2.86 15.70
C ALA A 34 -12.74 -2.22 14.34
N VAL A 35 -12.58 -0.90 14.19
CA VAL A 35 -12.80 -0.21 12.91
C VAL A 35 -11.89 -0.76 11.82
N ASN A 36 -10.58 -0.93 12.13
CA ASN A 36 -9.63 -1.51 11.19
C ASN A 36 -9.97 -2.96 10.84
N SER A 37 -10.36 -3.79 11.83
CA SER A 37 -10.76 -5.18 11.60
C SER A 37 -11.99 -5.28 10.72
N PHE A 38 -13.02 -4.47 10.99
CA PHE A 38 -14.23 -4.41 10.16
C PHE A 38 -13.91 -4.01 8.70
N GLY A 39 -13.08 -2.99 8.53
CA GLY A 39 -12.58 -2.60 7.20
C GLY A 39 -11.87 -3.76 6.49
N TYR A 40 -10.92 -4.39 7.17
CA TYR A 40 -10.05 -5.43 6.62
C TYR A 40 -10.81 -6.71 6.21
N TRP A 41 -11.77 -7.15 7.02
CA TRP A 41 -12.48 -8.40 6.78
C TRP A 41 -13.73 -8.25 5.91
N LEU A 42 -14.31 -7.06 5.81
CA LEU A 42 -15.57 -6.85 5.10
C LEU A 42 -15.48 -5.81 3.99
N LEU A 43 -15.11 -4.56 4.32
CA LEU A 43 -15.25 -3.45 3.37
C LEU A 43 -14.21 -3.49 2.26
N TYR A 44 -12.94 -3.72 2.60
CA TYR A 44 -11.84 -3.71 1.62
C TYR A 44 -11.92 -4.89 0.65
N PRO A 45 -12.25 -6.13 1.11
CA PRO A 45 -12.54 -7.24 0.20
C PRO A 45 -13.71 -6.94 -0.75
N ALA A 46 -14.81 -6.36 -0.25
CA ALA A 46 -15.95 -5.99 -1.08
C ALA A 46 -15.57 -4.95 -2.16
N PHE A 47 -14.77 -3.95 -1.79
CA PHE A 47 -14.25 -2.96 -2.73
C PHE A 47 -13.35 -3.59 -3.80
N LEU A 48 -12.36 -4.39 -3.40
CA LEU A 48 -11.44 -5.03 -4.35
C LEU A 48 -12.17 -5.98 -5.28
N PHE A 49 -13.05 -6.84 -4.74
CA PHE A 49 -13.86 -7.73 -5.54
C PHE A 49 -14.68 -6.96 -6.58
N SER A 50 -15.47 -5.98 -6.15
CA SER A 50 -16.35 -5.23 -7.06
C SER A 50 -15.56 -4.46 -8.13
N THR A 51 -14.42 -3.86 -7.76
CA THR A 51 -13.57 -3.11 -8.70
C THR A 51 -12.95 -4.04 -9.75
N VAL A 52 -12.39 -5.18 -9.31
CA VAL A 52 -11.75 -6.15 -10.21
C VAL A 52 -12.78 -6.91 -11.07
N ALA A 53 -13.92 -7.29 -10.48
CA ALA A 53 -14.97 -8.02 -11.21
C ALA A 53 -15.61 -7.19 -12.34
N ASN A 54 -15.60 -5.87 -12.23
CA ASN A 54 -16.15 -4.96 -13.25
C ASN A 54 -15.07 -4.31 -14.14
N ALA A 55 -13.80 -4.71 -14.01
CA ALA A 55 -12.71 -4.13 -14.77
C ALA A 55 -12.64 -4.68 -16.20
N ASP A 56 -12.17 -3.86 -17.13
CA ASP A 56 -11.83 -4.31 -18.48
C ASP A 56 -10.35 -4.73 -18.53
N PHE A 57 -10.10 -6.03 -18.69
CA PHE A 57 -8.78 -6.64 -18.83
C PHE A 57 -8.41 -7.03 -20.25
N SER A 58 -9.17 -6.61 -21.26
CA SER A 58 -8.91 -6.94 -22.65
C SER A 58 -7.63 -6.29 -23.22
N GLY A 59 -7.01 -5.39 -22.46
CA GLY A 59 -5.79 -4.69 -22.86
C GLY A 59 -4.56 -5.61 -22.99
N ALA A 60 -3.90 -5.55 -24.15
CA ALA A 60 -2.71 -6.36 -24.50
C ALA A 60 -1.51 -6.19 -23.54
N TYR A 61 -1.50 -5.18 -22.66
CA TYR A 61 -0.38 -4.82 -21.80
C TYR A 61 -0.58 -5.21 -20.33
N THR A 62 -1.68 -5.84 -19.94
CA THR A 62 -1.98 -6.19 -18.54
C THR A 62 -0.89 -7.06 -17.91
N GLY A 63 -0.42 -8.09 -18.60
CA GLY A 63 0.68 -8.95 -18.14
C GLY A 63 2.00 -8.19 -17.99
N LYS A 64 2.31 -7.27 -18.93
CA LYS A 64 3.48 -6.40 -18.86
C LYS A 64 3.43 -5.45 -17.63
N PHE A 65 2.26 -4.90 -17.35
CA PHE A 65 2.03 -4.06 -16.18
C PHE A 65 2.29 -4.79 -14.87
N LEU A 66 1.71 -5.99 -14.70
CA LEU A 66 1.94 -6.82 -13.51
C LEU A 66 3.41 -7.20 -13.35
N ALA A 67 4.07 -7.59 -14.47
CA ALA A 67 5.50 -7.88 -14.45
C ALA A 67 6.34 -6.65 -14.05
N CYS A 68 6.00 -5.47 -14.57
CA CYS A 68 6.66 -4.21 -14.19
C CYS A 68 6.53 -3.94 -12.69
N LEU A 69 5.33 -4.10 -12.11
CA LEU A 69 5.13 -3.94 -10.67
C LEU A 69 6.04 -4.89 -9.87
N ILE A 70 6.05 -6.18 -10.21
CA ILE A 70 6.86 -7.18 -9.49
C ILE A 70 8.35 -6.89 -9.62
N ILE A 71 8.84 -6.58 -10.82
CA ILE A 71 10.25 -6.22 -11.05
C ILE A 71 10.61 -4.94 -10.29
N GLY A 72 9.80 -3.90 -10.38
CA GLY A 72 10.03 -2.63 -9.68
C GLY A 72 10.08 -2.79 -8.15
N PHE A 73 9.14 -3.55 -7.57
CA PHE A 73 9.17 -3.86 -6.14
C PHE A 73 10.33 -4.80 -5.75
N THR A 74 10.76 -5.69 -6.65
CA THR A 74 11.97 -6.52 -6.44
C THR A 74 13.22 -5.65 -6.36
N LEU A 75 13.38 -4.68 -7.26
CA LEU A 75 14.49 -3.74 -7.24
C LEU A 75 14.44 -2.83 -6.00
N ALA A 76 13.25 -2.37 -5.61
CA ALA A 76 13.07 -1.61 -4.37
C ALA A 76 13.43 -2.44 -3.13
N ALA A 77 13.10 -3.74 -3.12
CA ALA A 77 13.50 -4.66 -2.06
C ALA A 77 15.02 -4.91 -2.05
N ALA A 78 15.63 -5.09 -3.22
CA ALA A 78 17.10 -5.22 -3.34
C ALA A 78 17.81 -3.96 -2.83
N TRP A 79 17.31 -2.77 -3.18
CA TRP A 79 17.77 -1.51 -2.60
C TRP A 79 17.59 -1.49 -1.09
N GLY A 80 16.41 -1.81 -0.58
CA GLY A 80 16.12 -1.87 0.85
C GLY A 80 17.07 -2.83 1.60
N LEU A 81 17.41 -3.98 1.02
CA LEU A 81 18.39 -4.92 1.57
C LEU A 81 19.80 -4.32 1.61
N SER A 82 20.22 -3.55 0.60
CA SER A 82 21.52 -2.90 0.59
C SER A 82 21.70 -1.89 1.74
N LEU A 83 20.60 -1.33 2.27
CA LEU A 83 20.63 -0.44 3.43
C LEU A 83 21.12 -1.13 4.72
N ARG A 84 21.20 -2.47 4.74
CA ARG A 84 21.86 -3.22 5.82
C ARG A 84 23.32 -2.78 6.03
N LEU A 85 23.98 -2.32 4.97
CA LEU A 85 25.34 -1.77 5.05
C LEU A 85 25.40 -0.44 5.81
N ALA A 86 24.32 0.34 5.82
CA ALA A 86 24.19 1.60 6.55
C ALA A 86 23.69 1.40 7.99
N VAL A 87 22.93 0.32 8.25
CA VAL A 87 22.31 0.00 9.55
C VAL A 87 22.93 -1.31 10.09
N LYS A 88 24.26 -1.28 10.35
CA LYS A 88 25.05 -2.52 10.56
C LYS A 88 24.71 -3.31 11.82
N ASN A 89 24.47 -2.68 12.94
CA ASN A 89 24.43 -3.32 14.26
C ASN A 89 23.05 -3.33 14.91
N ASP A 90 22.01 -2.91 14.20
CA ASP A 90 20.64 -2.80 14.72
C ASP A 90 19.69 -3.54 13.74
N GLY A 91 19.42 -4.79 14.06
CA GLY A 91 18.52 -5.65 13.28
C GLY A 91 17.10 -5.13 13.26
N PRO A 92 16.48 -4.84 14.41
CA PRO A 92 15.14 -4.27 14.51
C PRO A 92 14.96 -2.97 13.71
N ALA A 93 15.89 -2.01 13.87
CA ALA A 93 15.84 -0.76 13.12
C ALA A 93 16.01 -0.98 11.61
N PHE A 94 16.92 -1.88 11.21
CA PHE A 94 17.07 -2.25 9.79
C PHE A 94 15.78 -2.81 9.20
N THR A 95 15.10 -3.71 9.91
CA THR A 95 13.83 -4.29 9.41
C THR A 95 12.76 -3.23 9.22
N SER A 96 12.71 -2.22 10.07
CA SER A 96 11.78 -1.10 9.96
C SER A 96 12.13 -0.16 8.81
N VAL A 97 13.41 0.16 8.59
CA VAL A 97 13.88 0.91 7.42
C VAL A 97 13.57 0.14 6.13
N PHE A 98 13.81 -1.17 6.10
CA PHE A 98 13.48 -2.02 4.96
C PHE A 98 11.99 -2.00 4.64
N GLN A 99 11.12 -2.27 5.63
CA GLN A 99 9.68 -2.21 5.45
C GLN A 99 9.22 -0.82 4.97
N GLY A 100 9.78 0.23 5.58
CA GLY A 100 9.54 1.61 5.20
C GLY A 100 9.85 1.89 3.74
N SER A 101 10.89 1.25 3.19
CA SER A 101 11.31 1.41 1.78
C SER A 101 10.40 0.68 0.79
N VAL A 102 9.86 -0.48 1.17
CA VAL A 102 9.19 -1.39 0.24
C VAL A 102 7.66 -1.38 0.40
N ARG A 103 7.15 -1.41 1.63
CA ARG A 103 5.69 -1.48 1.88
C ARG A 103 5.02 -0.17 1.50
N TRP A 104 3.88 -0.27 0.84
CA TRP A 104 3.12 0.85 0.31
C TRP A 104 1.69 0.89 0.84
N ASN A 105 1.12 2.08 0.92
CA ASN A 105 -0.26 2.27 1.35
C ASN A 105 -1.21 2.15 0.16
N GLY A 106 -1.69 0.94 -0.08
CA GLY A 106 -2.61 0.66 -1.18
C GLY A 106 -3.96 1.36 -1.06
N PHE A 107 -4.38 1.76 0.13
CA PHE A 107 -5.66 2.46 0.30
C PHE A 107 -5.57 3.92 -0.16
N VAL A 108 -4.41 4.56 -0.01
CA VAL A 108 -4.21 5.93 -0.51
C VAL A 108 -4.29 5.95 -2.03
N ILE A 109 -3.63 5.00 -2.72
CA ILE A 109 -3.71 4.97 -4.19
C ILE A 109 -5.10 4.57 -4.68
N LEU A 110 -5.76 3.58 -4.06
CA LEU A 110 -7.11 3.18 -4.44
C LEU A 110 -8.12 4.32 -4.28
N ALA A 111 -7.95 5.18 -3.27
CA ALA A 111 -8.78 6.37 -3.10
C ALA A 111 -8.46 7.48 -4.09
N ALA A 112 -7.19 7.66 -4.46
CA ALA A 112 -6.73 8.70 -5.38
C ALA A 112 -6.88 8.29 -6.86
N ALA A 113 -6.84 7.01 -7.18
CA ALA A 113 -6.81 6.49 -8.54
C ALA A 113 -7.97 6.96 -9.44
N PRO A 114 -9.24 7.03 -8.98
CA PRO A 114 -10.32 7.53 -9.81
C PRO A 114 -10.08 8.96 -10.32
N ALA A 115 -9.52 9.81 -9.48
CA ALA A 115 -9.25 11.22 -9.82
C ALA A 115 -7.93 11.41 -10.58
N LEU A 116 -6.93 10.54 -10.36
CA LEU A 116 -5.63 10.61 -11.03
C LEU A 116 -5.62 9.91 -12.38
N TYR A 117 -6.28 8.75 -12.50
CA TYR A 117 -6.10 7.81 -13.61
C TYR A 117 -7.44 7.35 -14.22
N GLY A 118 -8.60 7.84 -13.75
CA GLY A 118 -9.92 7.42 -14.22
C GLY A 118 -10.26 5.98 -13.86
N ALA A 119 -11.31 5.45 -14.50
CA ALA A 119 -11.81 4.10 -14.23
C ALA A 119 -10.81 3.00 -14.61
N GLU A 120 -10.17 3.12 -15.78
CA GLU A 120 -9.17 2.16 -16.26
C GLU A 120 -7.97 2.07 -15.32
N GLY A 121 -7.39 3.21 -14.93
CA GLY A 121 -6.27 3.23 -13.99
C GLY A 121 -6.66 2.70 -12.60
N THR A 122 -7.89 2.95 -12.15
CA THR A 122 -8.41 2.38 -10.88
C THR A 122 -8.48 0.85 -10.95
N ALA A 123 -8.93 0.29 -12.06
CA ALA A 123 -8.98 -1.14 -12.29
C ALA A 123 -7.56 -1.77 -12.29
N LEU A 124 -6.60 -1.10 -12.93
CA LEU A 124 -5.19 -1.54 -12.93
C LEU A 124 -4.59 -1.55 -11.50
N VAL A 125 -4.85 -0.51 -10.69
CA VAL A 125 -4.42 -0.48 -9.29
C VAL A 125 -5.03 -1.64 -8.51
N ALA A 126 -6.34 -1.89 -8.66
CA ALA A 126 -7.02 -2.97 -7.96
C ALA A 126 -6.52 -4.36 -8.39
N LEU A 127 -6.24 -4.55 -9.68
CA LEU A 127 -5.65 -5.79 -10.22
C LEU A 127 -4.25 -6.04 -9.66
N GLY A 128 -3.39 -5.01 -9.64
CA GLY A 128 -2.03 -5.11 -9.11
C GLY A 128 -1.98 -5.28 -7.59
N PHE A 129 -3.06 -4.96 -6.88
CA PHE A 129 -3.09 -4.93 -5.42
C PHE A 129 -2.74 -6.29 -4.81
N GLY A 130 -3.46 -7.34 -5.19
CA GLY A 130 -3.27 -8.69 -4.64
C GLY A 130 -1.85 -9.22 -4.83
N PRO A 131 -1.33 -9.32 -6.07
CA PRO A 131 0.02 -9.80 -6.35
C PRO A 131 1.12 -9.01 -5.63
N VAL A 132 1.04 -7.67 -5.62
CA VAL A 132 2.04 -6.82 -4.96
C VAL A 132 1.99 -6.96 -3.44
N VAL A 133 0.79 -6.99 -2.84
CA VAL A 133 0.64 -7.19 -1.38
C VAL A 133 1.19 -8.54 -0.96
N ALA A 134 0.88 -9.61 -1.71
CA ALA A 134 1.42 -10.94 -1.44
C ALA A 134 2.95 -10.96 -1.48
N PHE A 135 3.53 -10.45 -2.56
CA PHE A 135 4.97 -10.39 -2.76
C PHE A 135 5.69 -9.59 -1.67
N VAL A 136 5.22 -8.37 -1.41
CA VAL A 136 5.82 -7.47 -0.41
C VAL A 136 5.68 -8.01 1.01
N ASN A 137 4.55 -8.69 1.35
CA ASN A 137 4.39 -9.34 2.65
C ASN A 137 5.39 -10.48 2.84
N ILE A 138 5.55 -11.38 1.86
CA ILE A 138 6.50 -12.49 1.95
C ILE A 138 7.92 -11.97 2.19
N ILE A 139 8.37 -10.98 1.44
CA ILE A 139 9.71 -10.42 1.59
C ILE A 139 9.85 -9.72 2.96
N SER A 140 8.86 -8.93 3.37
CA SER A 140 8.91 -8.21 4.66
C SER A 140 8.98 -9.16 5.84
N VAL A 141 8.15 -10.22 5.84
CA VAL A 141 8.16 -11.26 6.87
C VAL A 141 9.51 -11.99 6.87
N SER A 142 10.06 -12.31 5.71
CA SER A 142 11.37 -12.97 5.60
C SER A 142 12.50 -12.12 6.19
N VAL A 143 12.49 -10.82 5.96
CA VAL A 143 13.47 -9.86 6.51
C VAL A 143 13.31 -9.73 8.03
N LEU A 144 12.08 -9.60 8.53
CA LEU A 144 11.80 -9.58 9.97
C LEU A 144 12.19 -10.88 10.67
N ALA A 145 11.90 -12.03 10.06
CA ALA A 145 12.31 -13.35 10.58
C ALA A 145 13.82 -13.49 10.71
N ARG A 146 14.57 -12.85 9.82
CA ARG A 146 16.06 -12.96 9.79
C ARG A 146 16.75 -11.99 10.72
N TRP A 147 16.22 -10.78 10.90
CA TRP A 147 16.90 -9.68 11.60
C TRP A 147 16.04 -9.00 12.69
N GLY A 148 14.78 -9.37 12.86
CA GLY A 148 13.95 -8.93 13.99
C GLY A 148 14.40 -9.56 15.31
N ASP A 149 14.07 -8.88 16.41
CA ASP A 149 14.34 -9.34 17.77
C ASP A 149 13.10 -10.05 18.33
N ASN A 150 12.98 -11.35 17.98
CA ASN A 150 11.88 -12.20 18.41
C ASN A 150 12.37 -13.55 18.95
N ASP A 151 11.80 -13.99 20.05
CA ASP A 151 12.02 -15.32 20.62
C ASP A 151 11.49 -16.44 19.71
N VAL A 152 10.41 -16.20 19.00
CA VAL A 152 9.80 -17.13 18.04
C VAL A 152 10.06 -16.63 16.61
N LYS A 153 10.98 -17.28 15.89
CA LYS A 153 11.26 -16.93 14.50
C LYS A 153 10.09 -17.32 13.60
N PRO A 154 9.44 -16.33 12.93
CA PRO A 154 8.41 -16.64 11.95
C PRO A 154 8.96 -17.52 10.84
N THR A 155 8.17 -18.48 10.39
CA THR A 155 8.57 -19.38 9.32
C THR A 155 8.06 -18.88 7.97
N LEU A 156 8.80 -19.16 6.89
CA LEU A 156 8.36 -18.87 5.53
C LEU A 156 6.99 -19.53 5.22
N LYS A 157 6.77 -20.74 5.78
CA LYS A 157 5.49 -21.45 5.69
C LYS A 157 4.35 -20.64 6.33
N GLY A 158 4.59 -20.03 7.50
CA GLY A 158 3.62 -19.14 8.15
C GLY A 158 3.27 -17.93 7.27
N ALA A 159 4.29 -17.28 6.71
CA ALA A 159 4.08 -16.15 5.78
C ALA A 159 3.25 -16.53 4.55
N CYS A 160 3.51 -17.70 3.95
CA CYS A 160 2.72 -18.21 2.83
C CYS A 160 1.26 -18.49 3.23
N ILE A 161 1.04 -19.05 4.42
CA ILE A 161 -0.33 -19.31 4.94
C ILE A 161 -1.07 -17.98 5.17
N GLU A 162 -0.42 -16.95 5.71
CA GLU A 162 -1.02 -15.62 5.86
C GLU A 162 -1.40 -15.00 4.52
N VAL A 163 -0.58 -15.14 3.48
CA VAL A 163 -0.89 -14.69 2.13
C VAL A 163 -2.12 -15.41 1.57
N ILE A 164 -2.19 -16.73 1.70
CA ILE A 164 -3.32 -17.55 1.20
C ILE A 164 -4.61 -17.23 1.98
N ARG A 165 -4.53 -16.86 3.24
CA ARG A 165 -5.67 -16.49 4.09
C ARG A 165 -6.02 -15.01 4.05
N ASN A 166 -5.25 -14.20 3.32
CA ASN A 166 -5.48 -12.76 3.26
C ASN A 166 -6.78 -12.45 2.50
N PRO A 167 -7.79 -11.84 3.15
CA PRO A 167 -9.09 -11.58 2.53
C PRO A 167 -9.00 -10.62 1.32
N LEU A 168 -8.01 -9.74 1.28
CA LEU A 168 -7.81 -8.81 0.18
C LEU A 168 -7.31 -9.54 -1.08
N ILE A 169 -6.40 -10.50 -0.89
CA ILE A 169 -5.88 -11.33 -1.98
C ILE A 169 -6.98 -12.24 -2.51
N LEU A 170 -7.70 -12.90 -1.61
CA LEU A 170 -8.82 -13.78 -1.98
C LEU A 170 -9.91 -13.01 -2.74
N ALA A 171 -10.24 -11.81 -2.30
CA ALA A 171 -11.22 -10.95 -2.96
C ALA A 171 -10.77 -10.52 -4.36
N SER A 172 -9.49 -10.17 -4.54
CA SER A 172 -8.93 -9.83 -5.85
C SER A 172 -8.98 -11.02 -6.80
N ILE A 173 -8.60 -12.23 -6.34
CA ILE A 173 -8.66 -13.47 -7.12
C ILE A 173 -10.12 -13.79 -7.48
N ALA A 174 -11.03 -13.73 -6.52
CA ALA A 174 -12.45 -13.97 -6.75
C ALA A 174 -13.04 -12.96 -7.76
N GLY A 175 -12.60 -11.70 -7.70
CA GLY A 175 -12.96 -10.66 -8.66
C GLY A 175 -12.50 -10.99 -10.09
N VAL A 176 -11.25 -11.45 -10.27
CA VAL A 176 -10.73 -11.89 -11.57
C VAL A 176 -11.55 -13.08 -12.11
N ILE A 177 -11.81 -14.07 -11.25
CA ILE A 177 -12.63 -15.24 -11.65
C ILE A 177 -14.04 -14.81 -12.06
N ALA A 178 -14.70 -13.95 -11.27
CA ALA A 178 -16.04 -13.46 -11.58
C ALA A 178 -16.09 -12.63 -12.88
N ASN A 179 -15.06 -11.87 -13.17
CA ASN A 179 -14.89 -11.10 -14.39
C ASN A 179 -14.76 -12.03 -15.61
N LEU A 180 -13.76 -12.94 -15.59
CA LEU A 180 -13.45 -13.82 -16.72
C LEU A 180 -14.54 -14.84 -17.01
N SER A 181 -15.28 -15.29 -15.99
CA SER A 181 -16.40 -16.25 -16.13
C SER A 181 -17.74 -15.58 -16.45
N GLY A 182 -17.84 -14.26 -16.40
CA GLY A 182 -19.09 -13.53 -16.50
C GLY A 182 -20.03 -13.68 -15.30
N LEU A 183 -19.58 -14.33 -14.22
CA LEU A 183 -20.37 -14.58 -13.01
C LEU A 183 -20.89 -13.28 -12.38
N ILE A 184 -20.16 -12.18 -12.53
CA ILE A 184 -20.59 -10.87 -12.00
C ILE A 184 -21.97 -10.46 -12.48
N HIS A 185 -22.31 -10.76 -13.74
CA HIS A 185 -23.61 -10.43 -14.32
C HIS A 185 -24.74 -11.35 -13.81
N MET A 186 -24.41 -12.51 -13.28
CA MET A 186 -25.37 -13.46 -12.71
C MET A 186 -25.70 -13.15 -11.23
N LEU A 187 -24.82 -12.41 -10.54
CA LEU A 187 -25.00 -12.08 -9.13
C LEU A 187 -26.12 -11.04 -8.87
N GLY A 188 -26.57 -10.27 -9.86
CA GLY A 188 -27.68 -9.35 -9.75
C GLY A 188 -27.58 -8.44 -8.50
N TYR A 189 -28.62 -8.43 -7.66
CA TYR A 189 -28.66 -7.60 -6.43
C TYR A 189 -27.53 -7.92 -5.42
N ALA A 190 -26.95 -9.13 -5.44
CA ALA A 190 -25.82 -9.44 -4.58
C ALA A 190 -24.56 -8.64 -4.99
N ALA A 191 -24.32 -8.47 -6.28
CA ALA A 191 -23.24 -7.62 -6.79
C ALA A 191 -23.44 -6.16 -6.39
N GLU A 192 -24.67 -5.65 -6.43
CA GLU A 192 -25.00 -4.30 -5.98
C GLU A 192 -24.74 -4.12 -4.49
N ALA A 193 -25.14 -5.07 -3.64
CA ALA A 193 -24.88 -5.05 -2.20
C ALA A 193 -23.37 -5.06 -1.89
N ILE A 194 -22.57 -5.89 -2.57
CA ILE A 194 -21.11 -5.90 -2.44
C ILE A 194 -20.52 -4.55 -2.86
N THR A 195 -20.99 -3.97 -3.95
CA THR A 195 -20.54 -2.65 -4.42
C THR A 195 -20.88 -1.55 -3.43
N LEU A 196 -22.07 -1.59 -2.82
CA LEU A 196 -22.49 -0.64 -1.80
C LEU A 196 -21.60 -0.71 -0.55
N LEU A 197 -21.28 -1.91 -0.07
CA LEU A 197 -20.30 -2.11 1.01
C LEU A 197 -18.92 -1.58 0.62
N GLY A 198 -18.48 -1.85 -0.60
CA GLY A 198 -17.20 -1.38 -1.12
C GLY A 198 -17.06 0.14 -1.13
N ARG A 199 -18.15 0.89 -1.35
CA ARG A 199 -18.12 2.37 -1.31
C ARG A 199 -17.73 2.94 0.05
N ALA A 200 -18.02 2.24 1.15
CA ALA A 200 -17.64 2.65 2.49
C ALA A 200 -16.14 2.38 2.79
N ALA A 201 -15.48 1.55 1.99
CA ALA A 201 -14.11 1.11 2.21
C ALA A 201 -13.10 2.26 2.27
N MET A 202 -13.08 3.11 1.23
CA MET A 202 -12.06 4.16 1.12
C MET A 202 -12.15 5.23 2.22
N PRO A 203 -13.30 5.81 2.55
CA PRO A 203 -13.41 6.76 3.66
C PRO A 203 -12.91 6.17 4.99
N ILE A 204 -13.32 4.96 5.31
CA ILE A 204 -12.91 4.29 6.57
C ILE A 204 -11.42 3.99 6.57
N ALA A 205 -10.86 3.50 5.46
CA ALA A 205 -9.42 3.27 5.34
C ALA A 205 -8.61 4.55 5.54
N LEU A 206 -8.98 5.65 4.89
CA LEU A 206 -8.26 6.93 4.99
C LEU A 206 -8.34 7.55 6.39
N VAL A 207 -9.52 7.52 7.01
CA VAL A 207 -9.69 7.96 8.40
C VAL A 207 -8.81 7.12 9.33
N SER A 208 -8.76 5.80 9.13
CA SER A 208 -7.89 4.91 9.89
C SER A 208 -6.39 5.21 9.69
N VAL A 209 -5.98 5.54 8.47
CA VAL A 209 -4.61 6.01 8.18
C VAL A 209 -4.28 7.26 8.99
N GLY A 210 -5.17 8.26 8.99
CA GLY A 210 -5.01 9.48 9.77
C GLY A 210 -4.89 9.23 11.27
N ALA A 211 -5.75 8.35 11.81
CA ALA A 211 -5.70 7.94 13.20
C ALA A 211 -4.40 7.20 13.58
N ALA A 212 -3.75 6.55 12.64
CA ALA A 212 -2.49 5.83 12.86
C ALA A 212 -1.25 6.75 12.88
N LEU A 213 -1.35 8.02 12.46
CA LEU A 213 -0.20 8.93 12.44
C LEU A 213 0.32 9.24 13.85
N SER A 214 1.65 9.20 14.01
CA SER A 214 2.35 9.44 15.28
C SER A 214 3.44 10.49 15.12
N PHE A 215 3.13 11.73 15.45
CA PHE A 215 4.08 12.85 15.34
C PHE A 215 5.20 12.79 16.38
N ARG A 216 4.95 12.11 17.51
CA ARG A 216 5.93 11.94 18.58
C ARG A 216 7.18 11.19 18.10
N GLU A 217 7.03 10.30 17.13
CA GLU A 217 8.10 9.45 16.66
C GLU A 217 9.01 10.11 15.61
N LEU A 218 8.59 11.27 15.06
CA LEU A 218 9.34 11.97 14.00
C LEU A 218 10.73 12.44 14.41
N THR A 219 10.98 12.61 15.71
CA THR A 219 12.25 13.15 16.22
C THR A 219 13.21 12.11 16.79
N LYS A 220 12.77 10.85 16.95
CA LYS A 220 13.52 9.84 17.72
C LYS A 220 14.75 9.27 16.99
N ALA A 221 14.70 9.09 15.69
CA ALA A 221 15.79 8.50 14.90
C ALA A 221 15.87 9.16 13.51
N PRO A 222 16.21 10.44 13.41
CA PRO A 222 16.04 11.20 12.16
C PRO A 222 16.84 10.62 10.98
N ARG A 223 18.08 10.14 11.23
CA ARG A 223 18.91 9.55 10.17
C ARG A 223 18.29 8.27 9.60
N LEU A 224 17.87 7.35 10.45
CA LEU A 224 17.28 6.07 10.03
C LEU A 224 15.91 6.30 9.38
N MET A 225 15.12 7.21 9.94
CA MET A 225 13.85 7.62 9.35
C MET A 225 14.05 8.19 7.94
N MET A 226 15.02 9.09 7.75
CA MET A 226 15.33 9.66 6.44
C MET A 226 15.76 8.60 5.41
N LEU A 227 16.50 7.56 5.82
CA LEU A 227 16.81 6.43 4.93
C LEU A 227 15.54 5.73 4.42
N GLY A 228 14.59 5.43 5.31
CA GLY A 228 13.30 4.83 4.92
C GLY A 228 12.46 5.77 4.05
N VAL A 229 12.36 7.04 4.43
CA VAL A 229 11.57 8.06 3.72
C VAL A 229 12.09 8.31 2.31
N THR A 230 13.40 8.56 2.15
CA THR A 230 14.00 8.82 0.83
C THR A 230 13.93 7.58 -0.06
N SER A 231 14.16 6.39 0.51
CA SER A 231 14.03 5.14 -0.22
C SER A 231 12.60 4.94 -0.73
N LYS A 232 11.59 5.26 0.10
CA LYS A 232 10.19 5.08 -0.25
C LYS A 232 9.68 6.11 -1.26
N LEU A 233 9.94 7.38 -1.01
CA LEU A 233 9.32 8.45 -1.79
C LEU A 233 10.12 8.87 -3.03
N LEU A 234 11.41 8.52 -3.09
CA LEU A 234 12.26 8.90 -4.22
C LEU A 234 12.83 7.67 -4.94
N VAL A 235 13.52 6.76 -4.24
CA VAL A 235 14.21 5.64 -4.90
C VAL A 235 13.23 4.62 -5.48
N ALA A 236 12.23 4.18 -4.71
CA ALA A 236 11.29 3.17 -5.17
C ALA A 236 10.50 3.62 -6.43
N PRO A 237 9.91 4.84 -6.48
CA PRO A 237 9.23 5.28 -7.71
C PRO A 237 10.20 5.56 -8.86
N LEU A 238 11.44 6.00 -8.60
CA LEU A 238 12.46 6.14 -9.64
C LEU A 238 12.79 4.79 -10.28
N LEU A 239 13.00 3.75 -9.48
CA LEU A 239 13.24 2.39 -9.98
C LEU A 239 12.05 1.88 -10.80
N MET A 240 10.82 2.14 -10.33
CA MET A 240 9.61 1.76 -11.06
C MET A 240 9.49 2.51 -12.40
N LEU A 241 9.81 3.80 -12.43
CA LEU A 241 9.83 4.62 -13.63
C LEU A 241 10.82 4.07 -14.66
N VAL A 242 12.04 3.74 -14.23
CA VAL A 242 13.08 3.15 -15.09
C VAL A 242 12.61 1.80 -15.65
N VAL A 243 12.10 0.91 -14.80
CA VAL A 243 11.59 -0.40 -15.23
C VAL A 243 10.47 -0.25 -16.25
N GLY A 244 9.50 0.64 -15.98
CA GLY A 244 8.37 0.87 -16.87
C GLY A 244 8.78 1.42 -18.24
N HIS A 245 9.76 2.32 -18.28
CA HIS A 245 10.33 2.83 -19.55
C HIS A 245 11.08 1.73 -20.31
N VAL A 246 11.94 0.97 -19.63
CA VAL A 246 12.71 -0.14 -20.25
C VAL A 246 11.76 -1.21 -20.82
N MET A 247 10.66 -1.47 -20.12
CA MET A 247 9.64 -2.41 -20.59
C MET A 247 8.72 -1.83 -21.67
N GLY A 248 8.80 -0.54 -21.98
CA GLY A 248 7.94 0.12 -22.98
C GLY A 248 6.46 0.08 -22.57
N LEU A 249 6.15 0.44 -21.32
CA LEU A 249 4.76 0.57 -20.88
C LEU A 249 4.08 1.78 -21.54
N PRO A 250 2.81 1.65 -21.95
CA PRO A 250 1.99 2.78 -22.36
C PRO A 250 1.90 3.85 -21.26
N PRO A 251 1.68 5.14 -21.59
CA PRO A 251 1.71 6.24 -20.63
C PRO A 251 0.83 6.03 -19.39
N LEU A 252 -0.43 5.59 -19.55
CA LEU A 252 -1.32 5.35 -18.44
C LEU A 252 -0.81 4.24 -17.51
N LEU A 253 -0.33 3.12 -18.07
CA LEU A 253 0.18 2.00 -17.28
C LEU A 253 1.45 2.38 -16.54
N LEU A 254 2.33 3.16 -17.18
CA LEU A 254 3.52 3.71 -16.56
C LEU A 254 3.15 4.63 -15.40
N ALA A 255 2.21 5.55 -15.62
CA ALA A 255 1.75 6.49 -14.60
C ALA A 255 1.14 5.76 -13.39
N VAL A 256 0.32 4.73 -13.63
CA VAL A 256 -0.26 3.91 -12.57
C VAL A 256 0.82 3.12 -11.81
N ALA A 257 1.78 2.49 -12.52
CA ALA A 257 2.86 1.74 -11.87
C ALA A 257 3.72 2.63 -10.97
N VAL A 258 4.14 3.79 -11.48
CA VAL A 258 4.89 4.80 -10.70
C VAL A 258 4.04 5.34 -9.55
N GLY A 259 2.76 5.60 -9.80
CA GLY A 259 1.80 6.02 -8.78
C GLY A 259 1.70 5.01 -7.63
N VAL A 260 1.56 3.73 -7.92
CA VAL A 260 1.56 2.65 -6.90
C VAL A 260 2.84 2.69 -6.07
N SER A 261 3.99 2.84 -6.72
CA SER A 261 5.29 2.87 -6.04
C SER A 261 5.53 4.15 -5.24
N SER A 262 4.95 5.30 -5.63
CA SER A 262 5.11 6.60 -4.97
C SER A 262 4.25 6.79 -3.71
N MET A 263 3.36 5.84 -3.40
CA MET A 263 2.51 5.92 -2.21
C MET A 263 3.33 5.86 -0.92
N PRO A 264 2.86 6.50 0.16
CA PRO A 264 3.51 6.44 1.46
C PRO A 264 3.59 5.01 2.00
N SER A 265 4.39 4.79 3.04
CA SER A 265 4.50 3.49 3.70
C SER A 265 3.19 3.08 4.37
N ALA A 266 2.88 1.78 4.36
CA ALA A 266 1.63 1.26 4.90
C ALA A 266 1.59 1.30 6.44
N PRO A 267 0.49 1.74 7.08
CA PRO A 267 0.33 1.67 8.54
C PRO A 267 0.45 0.24 9.10
N ALA A 268 0.05 -0.77 8.33
CA ALA A 268 0.21 -2.18 8.69
C ALA A 268 1.68 -2.58 8.95
N SER A 269 2.65 -1.82 8.45
CA SER A 269 4.08 -2.05 8.71
C SER A 269 4.44 -1.83 10.17
N TYR A 270 3.77 -0.90 10.86
CA TYR A 270 3.92 -0.69 12.30
C TYR A 270 3.48 -1.91 13.11
N VAL A 271 2.33 -2.47 12.75
CA VAL A 271 1.79 -3.66 13.41
C VAL A 271 2.76 -4.84 13.23
N LEU A 272 3.21 -5.05 12.01
CA LEU A 272 4.15 -6.14 11.69
C LEU A 272 5.50 -5.95 12.39
N ALA A 273 6.03 -4.72 12.46
CA ALA A 273 7.25 -4.43 13.23
C ALA A 273 7.08 -4.76 14.71
N ARG A 274 5.95 -4.38 15.32
CA ARG A 274 5.66 -4.66 16.73
C ARG A 274 5.52 -6.17 17.01
N GLU A 275 4.87 -6.91 16.13
CA GLU A 275 4.61 -8.34 16.32
C GLU A 275 5.83 -9.21 16.00
N MET A 276 6.72 -8.72 15.15
CA MET A 276 7.86 -9.50 14.66
C MET A 276 9.23 -8.92 15.09
N GLY A 277 9.27 -8.13 16.16
CA GLY A 277 10.52 -7.65 16.76
C GLY A 277 11.30 -6.65 15.90
N GLY A 278 10.62 -5.86 15.09
CA GLY A 278 11.17 -4.67 14.45
C GLY A 278 11.12 -3.44 15.36
N ASP A 279 11.77 -2.35 14.97
CA ASP A 279 11.66 -1.06 15.66
C ASP A 279 10.32 -0.39 15.30
N ALA A 280 9.27 -0.71 16.08
CA ALA A 280 7.93 -0.16 15.86
C ALA A 280 7.84 1.36 16.00
N PRO A 281 8.50 2.04 16.98
CA PRO A 281 8.58 3.50 17.02
C PRO A 281 9.17 4.12 15.75
N LEU A 282 10.31 3.62 15.26
CA LEU A 282 10.91 4.07 14.00
C LEU A 282 9.96 3.86 12.81
N MET A 283 9.29 2.70 12.75
CA MET A 283 8.32 2.43 11.69
C MET A 283 7.13 3.39 11.71
N ALA A 284 6.59 3.72 12.90
CA ALA A 284 5.54 4.72 13.04
C ALA A 284 5.99 6.11 12.56
N GLY A 285 7.24 6.49 12.85
CA GLY A 285 7.86 7.71 12.35
C GLY A 285 7.95 7.71 10.81
N ILE A 286 8.43 6.62 10.21
CA ILE A 286 8.54 6.47 8.75
C ILE A 286 7.15 6.56 8.08
N VAL A 287 6.13 5.86 8.61
CA VAL A 287 4.75 5.94 8.09
C VAL A 287 4.23 7.37 8.15
N THR A 288 4.44 8.05 9.28
CA THR A 288 3.97 9.43 9.45
C THR A 288 4.69 10.38 8.50
N ALA A 289 6.03 10.34 8.45
CA ALA A 289 6.82 11.21 7.59
C ALA A 289 6.50 10.97 6.10
N THR A 290 6.44 9.72 5.65
CA THR A 290 6.10 9.40 4.27
C THR A 290 4.68 9.85 3.91
N THR A 291 3.71 9.71 4.81
CA THR A 291 2.34 10.18 4.58
C THR A 291 2.29 11.70 4.42
N LEU A 292 2.95 12.47 5.27
CA LEU A 292 2.97 13.93 5.16
C LEU A 292 3.68 14.41 3.88
N LEU A 293 4.84 13.83 3.56
CA LEU A 293 5.63 14.22 2.40
C LEU A 293 5.02 13.73 1.07
N ALA A 294 4.20 12.71 1.10
CA ALA A 294 3.49 12.20 -0.09
C ALA A 294 2.56 13.25 -0.72
N LEU A 295 2.07 14.22 0.06
CA LEU A 295 1.30 15.36 -0.46
C LEU A 295 2.08 16.16 -1.54
N ILE A 296 3.40 16.17 -1.45
CA ILE A 296 4.28 16.84 -2.41
C ILE A 296 4.83 15.85 -3.45
N THR A 297 5.24 14.66 -3.00
CA THR A 297 5.94 13.72 -3.88
C THR A 297 5.01 12.98 -4.86
N ILE A 298 3.74 12.76 -4.53
CA ILE A 298 2.78 12.15 -5.46
C ILE A 298 2.54 13.07 -6.68
N PRO A 299 2.21 14.38 -6.53
CA PRO A 299 2.09 15.27 -7.68
C PRO A 299 3.37 15.39 -8.51
N PHE A 300 4.53 15.36 -7.85
CA PHE A 300 5.82 15.38 -8.54
C PHE A 300 5.96 14.16 -9.47
N TRP A 301 5.79 12.94 -8.95
CA TRP A 301 5.90 11.73 -9.76
C TRP A 301 4.83 11.64 -10.85
N HIS A 302 3.60 12.05 -10.53
CA HIS A 302 2.52 12.10 -11.52
C HIS A 302 2.86 13.03 -12.68
N SER A 303 3.45 14.20 -12.42
CA SER A 303 3.83 15.16 -13.47
C SER A 303 5.00 14.71 -14.35
N LEU A 304 5.73 13.67 -13.95
CA LEU A 304 6.80 13.07 -14.75
C LEU A 304 6.28 11.94 -15.66
N THR A 305 5.05 11.49 -15.47
CA THR A 305 4.50 10.33 -16.18
C THR A 305 3.29 10.67 -17.05
N LEU A 306 2.62 11.76 -16.79
CA LEU A 306 1.51 12.34 -17.52
C LEU A 306 1.72 13.87 -17.60
#